data_85c98cccc14517c7b5aea54804255236
#
_entry.id   85c98cccc14517c7b5aea54804255236
#
_cell.length_a   1.000
_cell.length_b   1.000
_cell.length_c   1.000
_cell.angle_alpha   90.00
_cell.angle_beta   90.00
_cell.angle_gamma   90.00
#
_symmetry.space_group_name_H-M   'P 1'
#
loop_
_entity.id
_entity.type
_entity.pdbx_description
1 polymer ?
#
loop_
_entity_poly.entity_id
_entity_poly.type
_entity_poly.pdbx_seq_one_letter_code
_entity_poly.pdbx_strand_id
1 'polypeptide(L)' 'MSNNNSGSSNQLLVRGAEQALDQMKYEIAQEFGVQLGADATARANGSVGGEITKRLVALAEKQLGGGVTR' A
#
# COMPACT_ATOMS: atom_id res chain seq x y z
N MET A 1 23.93 12.39 0.95
CA MET A 1 23.45 12.33 1.24
C MET A 1 22.95 12.62 1.88
N SER A 2 22.86 12.75 2.19
CA SER A 2 22.51 12.92 2.83
C SER A 2 21.82 12.69 3.51
N ASN A 3 21.64 12.56 3.66
CA ASN A 3 20.96 12.15 4.27
C ASN A 3 20.69 12.07 5.46
N ASN A 4 21.01 12.41 5.87
CA ASN A 4 21.05 12.08 7.06
C ASN A 4 20.08 12.71 7.88
N ASN A 5 20.02 13.85 7.97
CA ASN A 5 19.08 14.47 8.67
C ASN A 5 17.81 14.29 8.07
N SER A 6 17.79 14.20 6.91
CA SER A 6 16.58 13.88 6.28
C SER A 6 16.17 12.49 6.66
N GLY A 7 17.07 11.73 7.22
CA GLY A 7 16.77 10.39 7.63
C GLY A 7 15.62 10.29 8.60
N SER A 8 15.56 11.20 9.54
CA SER A 8 14.54 11.17 10.55
C SER A 8 13.15 11.37 9.96
N SER A 9 13.00 12.38 9.13
CA SER A 9 11.72 12.63 8.46
C SER A 9 11.34 11.51 7.54
N ASN A 10 12.32 10.99 6.81
CA ASN A 10 12.05 9.92 5.88
C ASN A 10 11.61 8.67 6.61
N GLN A 11 12.19 8.41 7.75
CA GLN A 11 11.81 7.24 8.53
C GLN A 11 10.38 7.36 9.02
N LEU A 12 9.97 8.54 9.42
CA LEU A 12 8.60 8.74 9.85
C LEU A 12 7.63 8.55 8.70
N LEU A 13 7.99 9.06 7.54
CA LEU A 13 7.15 8.89 6.37
C LEU A 13 7.04 7.42 5.98
N VAL A 14 8.15 6.70 6.04
CA VAL A 14 8.14 5.29 5.68
C VAL A 14 7.28 4.51 6.66
N ARG A 15 7.40 4.78 7.95
CA ARG A 15 6.59 4.11 8.94
C ARG A 15 5.12 4.37 8.73
N GLY A 16 4.78 5.63 8.44
CA GLY A 16 3.41 5.97 8.17
C GLY A 16 2.87 5.23 6.97
N ALA A 17 3.69 5.13 5.93
CA ALA A 17 3.29 4.40 4.74
C ALA A 17 3.12 2.92 5.02
N GLU A 18 4.02 2.35 5.80
CA GLU A 18 3.92 0.94 6.15
C GLU A 18 2.65 0.65 6.92
N GLN A 19 2.32 1.51 7.87
CA GLN A 19 1.11 1.32 8.65
C GLN A 19 -0.13 1.44 7.78
N ALA A 20 -0.12 2.41 6.88
CA ALA A 20 -1.26 2.59 5.98
C ALA A 20 -1.41 1.39 5.05
N LEU A 21 -0.30 0.88 4.56
CA LEU A 21 -0.35 -0.30 3.69
C LEU A 21 -0.81 -1.54 4.43
N ASP A 22 -0.38 -1.70 5.68
CA ASP A 22 -0.82 -2.81 6.50
C ASP A 22 -2.32 -2.74 6.72
N GLN A 23 -2.81 -1.57 7.05
CA GLN A 23 -4.23 -1.39 7.26
C GLN A 23 -5.00 -1.72 6.00
N MET A 24 -4.55 -1.20 4.87
CA MET A 24 -5.19 -1.45 3.59
C MET A 24 -5.20 -2.94 3.28
N LYS A 25 -4.09 -3.60 3.57
CA LYS A 25 -3.95 -5.02 3.31
C LYS A 25 -5.01 -5.82 4.08
N TYR A 26 -5.18 -5.51 5.35
CA TYR A 26 -6.15 -6.24 6.16
C TYR A 26 -7.58 -5.91 5.77
N GLU A 27 -7.83 -4.67 5.41
CA GLU A 27 -9.15 -4.30 4.94
C GLU A 27 -9.53 -5.04 3.66
N ILE A 28 -8.58 -5.12 2.74
CA ILE A 28 -8.83 -5.82 1.48
C ILE A 28 -9.02 -7.31 1.75
N ALA A 29 -8.18 -7.87 2.62
CA ALA A 29 -8.31 -9.28 2.95
C ALA A 29 -9.69 -9.56 3.52
N GLN A 30 -10.19 -8.66 4.33
CA GLN A 30 -11.51 -8.80 4.91
C GLN A 30 -12.57 -8.75 3.82
N GLU A 31 -12.45 -7.81 2.90
CA GLU A 31 -13.38 -7.70 1.78
C GLU A 31 -13.38 -8.96 0.93
N PHE A 32 -12.21 -9.52 0.72
CA PHE A 32 -12.09 -10.70 -0.11
C PHE A 32 -12.43 -11.98 0.64
N GLY A 33 -12.58 -11.89 1.95
CA GLY A 33 -12.87 -13.06 2.75
C GLY A 33 -11.71 -14.01 2.86
N VAL A 34 -10.48 -13.49 2.84
CA VAL A 34 -9.29 -14.32 2.93
C VAL A 34 -8.53 -13.97 4.19
N GLN A 35 -7.74 -14.92 4.65
CA GLN A 35 -6.85 -14.70 5.77
C GLN A 35 -5.46 -14.42 5.27
N LEU A 36 -4.78 -13.50 5.95
CA LEU A 36 -3.40 -13.21 5.64
C LEU A 36 -2.53 -13.73 6.76
N GLY A 37 -1.27 -13.97 6.42
CA GLY A 37 -0.32 -14.44 7.41
C GLY A 37 0.33 -15.71 6.94
N ALA A 38 0.91 -16.42 7.89
CA ALA A 38 1.68 -17.61 7.56
C ALA A 38 0.83 -18.69 6.91
N ASP A 39 -0.45 -18.72 7.24
CA ASP A 39 -1.33 -19.77 6.71
C ASP A 39 -2.00 -19.36 5.40
N ALA A 40 -1.77 -18.16 4.95
CA ALA A 40 -2.43 -17.70 3.74
C ALA A 40 -1.82 -18.38 2.52
N THR A 41 -2.65 -18.65 1.53
CA THR A 41 -2.14 -19.22 0.29
C THR A 41 -1.45 -18.13 -0.52
N ALA A 42 -0.59 -18.57 -1.44
CA ALA A 42 0.06 -17.64 -2.34
C ALA A 42 -0.97 -16.87 -3.17
N ARG A 43 -2.05 -17.54 -3.53
CA ARG A 43 -3.11 -16.92 -4.31
C ARG A 43 -3.79 -15.80 -3.50
N ALA A 44 -4.08 -16.07 -2.23
CA ALA A 44 -4.72 -15.07 -1.39
C ALA A 44 -3.81 -13.86 -1.22
N ASN A 45 -2.53 -14.11 -0.93
CA ASN A 45 -1.59 -13.01 -0.78
C ASN A 45 -1.44 -12.22 -2.08
N GLY A 46 -1.42 -12.91 -3.20
CA GLY A 46 -1.30 -12.28 -4.50
C GLY A 46 -2.51 -11.44 -4.84
N SER A 47 -3.71 -11.93 -4.50
CA SER A 47 -4.92 -11.19 -4.77
C SER A 47 -4.95 -9.89 -3.99
N VAL A 48 -4.59 -9.95 -2.72
CA VAL A 48 -4.57 -8.75 -1.89
C VAL A 48 -3.50 -7.79 -2.38
N GLY A 49 -2.31 -8.30 -2.72
CA GLY A 49 -1.25 -7.46 -3.23
C GLY A 49 -1.64 -6.78 -4.53
N GLY A 50 -2.30 -7.51 -5.40
CA GLY A 50 -2.77 -6.93 -6.67
C GLY A 50 -3.76 -5.81 -6.43
N GLU A 51 -4.66 -6.02 -5.49
CA GLU A 51 -5.65 -4.99 -5.19
C GLU A 51 -5.01 -3.75 -4.56
N ILE A 52 -4.01 -3.95 -3.72
CA ILE A 52 -3.28 -2.82 -3.16
C ILE A 52 -2.66 -2.00 -4.27
N THR A 53 -1.99 -2.67 -5.19
CA THR A 53 -1.36 -1.97 -6.31
C THR A 53 -2.39 -1.18 -7.11
N LYS A 54 -3.52 -1.79 -7.39
CA LYS A 54 -4.57 -1.15 -8.14
C LYS A 54 -5.06 0.11 -7.43
N ARG A 55 -5.27 0.02 -6.12
CA ARG A 55 -5.76 1.17 -5.36
C ARG A 55 -4.72 2.28 -5.30
N LEU A 56 -3.44 1.90 -5.18
CA LEU A 56 -2.38 2.89 -5.15
C LEU A 56 -2.25 3.62 -6.47
N VAL A 57 -2.38 2.90 -7.58
CA VAL A 57 -2.33 3.53 -8.88
C VAL A 57 -3.49 4.49 -9.05
N ALA A 58 -4.68 4.08 -8.64
CA ALA A 58 -5.85 4.95 -8.74
C ALA A 58 -5.67 6.21 -7.90
N LEU A 59 -5.10 6.04 -6.72
CA LEU A 59 -4.86 7.17 -5.84
C LEU A 59 -3.83 8.11 -6.45
N ALA A 60 -2.79 7.56 -7.04
CA ALA A 60 -1.75 8.37 -7.66
C ALA A 60 -2.32 9.17 -8.83
N GLU A 61 -3.16 8.55 -9.63
CA GLU A 61 -3.80 9.24 -10.74
C GLU A 61 -4.63 10.41 -10.23
N LYS A 62 -5.34 10.18 -9.15
CA LYS A 62 -6.15 11.22 -8.56
C LYS A 62 -5.29 12.36 -8.06
N GLN A 63 -4.17 12.02 -7.40
CA GLN A 63 -3.26 13.02 -6.87
C GLN A 63 -2.63 13.85 -7.96
N LEU A 64 -2.39 13.24 -9.10
CA LEU A 64 -1.80 13.94 -10.21
C LEU A 64 -2.81 14.79 -10.96
N GLY A 65 -3.98 14.94 -10.38
CA GLY A 65 -4.92 15.87 -10.93
C GLY A 65 -5.91 15.26 -11.88
N GLY A 66 -5.97 13.98 -11.91
CA GLY A 66 -6.96 13.34 -12.73
C GLY A 66 -6.88 13.75 -14.17
N GLY A 67 -6.25 14.83 -14.44
CA GLY A 67 -6.16 15.29 -15.79
C GLY A 67 -5.13 14.56 -16.59
N VAL A 68 -4.33 13.86 -15.88
CA VAL A 68 -3.29 13.13 -16.56
C VAL A 68 -3.86 12.15 -17.52
N THR A 69 -4.99 11.65 -17.16
CA THR A 69 -5.54 10.62 -18.02
C THR A 69 -6.18 11.16 -19.22
N ARG A 70 -6.13 12.36 -19.37
CA ARG A 70 -6.70 12.85 -20.48
C ARG A 70 -6.10 13.09 -21.32
#